data_df54a85fa015e701cdfb96772f2c829d
#
_entry.id   df54a85fa015e701cdfb96772f2c829d
#
_cell.length_a   1.000
_cell.length_b   1.000
_cell.length_c   1.000
_cell.angle_alpha   90.00
_cell.angle_beta   90.00
_cell.angle_gamma   90.00
#
_symmetry.space_group_name_H-M   'P 1'
#
loop_
_entity.id
_entity.type
_entity.pdbx_description
1 polymer ?
#
loop_
_entity_poly.entity_id
_entity_poly.type
_entity_poly.pdbx_seq_one_letter_code
_entity_poly.pdbx_strand_id
1 'polypeptide(L)'
;MQLAEGLQNLWMSTGIMNFIKPEDPALTGAAQIMHQYGAPIMILVCLFLLWLGIKKQFEPLLLVPIAFGGLLSNIPVCDMAGPNGFLGIVYEAGIHKGLFPLIIFMGVGAMTDFGPLIANPKTLLLGGAAQFGIFGALLLALVCFGFTLPEAGAIGIIGGADGPTSIFVTTKLAPDLLGAIAVAAYSYMALVPVIQPPIMKLLTTDAERKIEMKQLRDVSKREKIVFPISVLVLCAIFIPDACPLVGALTFGNLCKECGVTDRLSNTMQNSLINIVTIFLGLSVGSKLSAEQFLTPQTLFILILGVVAFSLATAGGVIMAKIMNLFIKEKINPLIGSAGVSAVPMAARVSNKVGLEYNPQNYLLMHAMGPNVAGVIGSAVAAGVLLSVIPH
;
A
#
# COMPACT_ATOMS: atom_id res chain seq x y z
N MET A 1 -47.91 20.23 -24.19
CA MET A 1 -46.69 19.82 -24.96
C MET A 1 -45.44 20.01 -24.13
N GLN A 2 -45.08 21.21 -23.66
CA GLN A 2 -43.85 21.46 -22.86
C GLN A 2 -43.71 20.64 -21.58
N LEU A 3 -44.81 20.36 -20.84
CA LEU A 3 -44.74 19.57 -19.61
C LEU A 3 -44.43 18.10 -19.87
N ALA A 4 -45.00 17.53 -20.96
CA ALA A 4 -44.75 16.14 -21.37
C ALA A 4 -43.29 15.98 -21.87
N GLU A 5 -42.81 16.95 -22.64
CA GLU A 5 -41.38 17.00 -23.06
C GLU A 5 -40.47 17.17 -21.87
N GLY A 6 -40.81 18.01 -20.88
CA GLY A 6 -40.05 18.16 -19.64
C GLY A 6 -40.00 16.88 -18.83
N LEU A 7 -41.09 16.15 -18.69
CA LEU A 7 -41.15 14.85 -18.01
C LEU A 7 -40.37 13.78 -18.75
N GLN A 8 -40.44 13.77 -20.08
CA GLN A 8 -39.66 12.85 -20.92
C GLN A 8 -38.16 13.14 -20.79
N ASN A 9 -37.75 14.40 -20.83
CA ASN A 9 -36.35 14.79 -20.62
C ASN A 9 -35.88 14.43 -19.23
N LEU A 10 -36.72 14.65 -18.19
CA LEU A 10 -36.40 14.22 -16.81
C LEU A 10 -36.22 12.70 -16.73
N TRP A 11 -37.11 11.92 -17.36
CA TRP A 11 -36.98 10.45 -17.41
C TRP A 11 -35.71 10.00 -18.10
N MET A 12 -35.39 10.58 -19.26
CA MET A 12 -34.21 10.27 -20.05
C MET A 12 -32.91 10.71 -19.34
N SER A 13 -32.96 11.72 -18.46
CA SER A 13 -31.82 12.15 -17.64
C SER A 13 -31.66 11.32 -16.38
N THR A 14 -32.56 10.39 -16.05
CA THR A 14 -32.39 9.49 -14.92
C THR A 14 -31.29 8.48 -15.18
N GLY A 15 -30.52 8.15 -14.12
CA GLY A 15 -29.53 7.08 -14.19
C GLY A 15 -30.13 5.72 -14.59
N ILE A 16 -31.44 5.50 -14.32
CA ILE A 16 -32.12 4.21 -14.59
C ILE A 16 -32.00 3.79 -16.06
N MET A 17 -32.23 4.74 -16.97
CA MET A 17 -32.19 4.46 -18.43
C MET A 17 -30.76 4.21 -18.95
N ASN A 18 -29.77 4.65 -18.20
CA ASN A 18 -28.35 4.60 -18.59
C ASN A 18 -27.56 3.54 -17.84
N PHE A 19 -28.17 2.78 -16.90
CA PHE A 19 -27.51 1.69 -16.21
C PHE A 19 -27.10 0.53 -17.14
N ILE A 20 -27.90 0.28 -18.15
CA ILE A 20 -27.61 -0.74 -19.15
C ILE A 20 -27.43 0.00 -20.48
N LYS A 21 -26.19 0.00 -20.97
CA LYS A 21 -25.89 0.62 -22.28
C LYS A 21 -26.49 -0.21 -23.44
N PRO A 22 -26.88 0.42 -24.55
CA PRO A 22 -27.32 -0.32 -25.73
C PRO A 22 -26.20 -1.21 -26.27
N GLU A 23 -26.56 -2.23 -27.01
CA GLU A 23 -25.61 -3.10 -27.71
C GLU A 23 -24.77 -2.29 -28.69
N ASP A 24 -23.46 -2.52 -28.68
CA ASP A 24 -22.52 -1.98 -29.64
C ASP A 24 -22.23 -3.08 -30.67
N PRO A 25 -22.65 -2.91 -31.93
CA PRO A 25 -22.46 -3.92 -32.97
C PRO A 25 -20.99 -4.18 -33.31
N ALA A 26 -20.06 -3.32 -32.89
CA ALA A 26 -18.64 -3.51 -33.07
C ALA A 26 -18.01 -4.45 -32.02
N LEU A 27 -18.72 -4.72 -30.91
CA LEU A 27 -18.24 -5.54 -29.81
C LEU A 27 -18.91 -6.91 -29.81
N THR A 28 -18.19 -7.94 -29.38
CA THR A 28 -18.70 -9.32 -29.28
C THR A 28 -18.24 -10.00 -27.97
N GLY A 29 -19.02 -10.99 -27.53
CA GLY A 29 -18.66 -11.81 -26.37
C GLY A 29 -18.50 -11.02 -25.06
N ALA A 30 -17.42 -11.25 -24.35
CA ALA A 30 -17.17 -10.61 -23.06
C ALA A 30 -17.08 -9.07 -23.13
N ALA A 31 -16.53 -8.52 -24.21
CA ALA A 31 -16.43 -7.08 -24.42
C ALA A 31 -17.83 -6.42 -24.53
N GLN A 32 -18.76 -7.07 -25.21
CA GLN A 32 -20.14 -6.62 -25.28
C GLN A 32 -20.82 -6.61 -23.90
N ILE A 33 -20.66 -7.67 -23.12
CA ILE A 33 -21.21 -7.76 -21.75
C ILE A 33 -20.61 -6.65 -20.87
N MET A 34 -19.31 -6.41 -20.96
CA MET A 34 -18.64 -5.35 -20.21
C MET A 34 -19.13 -3.96 -20.59
N HIS A 35 -19.33 -3.71 -21.87
CA HIS A 35 -19.90 -2.44 -22.35
C HIS A 35 -21.31 -2.24 -21.81
N GLN A 36 -22.15 -3.27 -21.88
CA GLN A 36 -23.57 -3.18 -21.57
C GLN A 36 -23.86 -3.19 -20.07
N TYR A 37 -23.21 -4.07 -19.33
CA TYR A 37 -23.47 -4.31 -17.90
C TYR A 37 -22.31 -3.91 -16.97
N GLY A 38 -21.27 -3.28 -17.49
CA GLY A 38 -20.07 -2.98 -16.70
C GLY A 38 -20.35 -2.11 -15.48
N ALA A 39 -21.15 -1.04 -15.63
CA ALA A 39 -21.49 -0.16 -14.53
C ALA A 39 -22.27 -0.87 -13.39
N PRO A 40 -23.35 -1.63 -13.65
CA PRO A 40 -24.02 -2.44 -12.63
C PRO A 40 -23.09 -3.45 -11.95
N ILE A 41 -22.24 -4.15 -12.73
CA ILE A 41 -21.27 -5.11 -12.16
C ILE A 41 -20.31 -4.41 -11.22
N MET A 42 -19.75 -3.25 -11.63
CA MET A 42 -18.83 -2.50 -10.79
C MET A 42 -19.49 -1.94 -9.52
N ILE A 43 -20.76 -1.54 -9.60
CA ILE A 43 -21.52 -1.16 -8.40
C ILE A 43 -21.61 -2.34 -7.42
N LEU A 44 -21.90 -3.55 -7.89
CA LEU A 44 -21.91 -4.74 -7.03
C LEU A 44 -20.52 -5.04 -6.43
N VAL A 45 -19.46 -4.91 -7.23
CA VAL A 45 -18.07 -5.05 -6.74
C VAL A 45 -17.78 -4.00 -5.65
N CYS A 46 -18.14 -2.74 -5.88
CA CYS A 46 -17.93 -1.68 -4.90
C CYS A 46 -18.75 -1.90 -3.62
N LEU A 47 -20.00 -2.38 -3.72
CA LEU A 47 -20.80 -2.77 -2.56
C LEU A 47 -20.16 -3.94 -1.78
N PHE A 48 -19.58 -4.90 -2.49
CA PHE A 48 -18.82 -5.98 -1.86
C PHE A 48 -17.56 -5.45 -1.14
N LEU A 49 -16.81 -4.54 -1.75
CA LEU A 49 -15.66 -3.88 -1.11
C LEU A 49 -16.08 -3.07 0.13
N LEU A 50 -17.22 -2.37 0.08
CA LEU A 50 -17.80 -1.70 1.24
C LEU A 50 -18.13 -2.69 2.36
N TRP A 51 -18.74 -3.82 2.01
CA TRP A 51 -19.04 -4.88 2.98
C TRP A 51 -17.76 -5.43 3.63
N LEU A 52 -16.68 -5.64 2.85
CA LEU A 52 -15.38 -6.03 3.38
C LEU A 52 -14.81 -4.97 4.34
N GLY A 53 -14.84 -3.70 3.97
CA GLY A 53 -14.37 -2.60 4.82
C GLY A 53 -15.17 -2.46 6.10
N ILE A 54 -16.51 -2.47 6.00
CA ILE A 54 -17.40 -2.20 7.16
C ILE A 54 -17.54 -3.44 8.05
N LYS A 55 -17.87 -4.60 7.47
CA LYS A 55 -18.21 -5.81 8.26
C LYS A 55 -16.98 -6.62 8.64
N LYS A 56 -15.99 -6.71 7.74
CA LYS A 56 -14.76 -7.47 7.95
C LYS A 56 -13.61 -6.61 8.47
N GLN A 57 -13.80 -5.30 8.51
CA GLN A 57 -12.80 -4.32 8.98
C GLN A 57 -11.46 -4.40 8.23
N PHE A 58 -11.52 -4.67 6.92
CA PHE A 58 -10.36 -4.67 6.04
C PHE A 58 -9.97 -3.24 5.70
N GLU A 59 -8.92 -2.73 6.39
CA GLU A 59 -8.42 -1.36 6.23
C GLU A 59 -9.53 -0.32 5.99
N PRO A 60 -10.50 -0.19 6.94
CA PRO A 60 -11.74 0.55 6.69
C PRO A 60 -11.50 2.02 6.34
N LEU A 61 -10.43 2.63 6.86
CA LEU A 61 -10.11 4.04 6.61
C LEU A 61 -9.78 4.33 5.13
N LEU A 62 -9.36 3.31 4.38
CA LEU A 62 -9.02 3.43 2.97
C LEU A 62 -10.00 2.69 2.07
N LEU A 63 -10.34 1.44 2.41
CA LEU A 63 -11.20 0.62 1.56
C LEU A 63 -12.62 1.20 1.43
N VAL A 64 -13.15 1.81 2.51
CA VAL A 64 -14.50 2.44 2.46
C VAL A 64 -14.53 3.65 1.52
N PRO A 65 -13.62 4.64 1.61
CA PRO A 65 -13.57 5.73 0.64
C PRO A 65 -13.30 5.25 -0.79
N ILE A 66 -12.42 4.28 -1.00
CA ILE A 66 -12.13 3.72 -2.35
C ILE A 66 -13.41 3.11 -2.94
N ALA A 67 -14.07 2.23 -2.19
CA ALA A 67 -15.29 1.59 -2.65
C ALA A 67 -16.43 2.58 -2.90
N PHE A 68 -16.55 3.61 -2.06
CA PHE A 68 -17.55 4.66 -2.24
C PHE A 68 -17.23 5.54 -3.47
N GLY A 69 -15.96 5.88 -3.69
CA GLY A 69 -15.51 6.56 -4.91
C GLY A 69 -15.82 5.74 -6.17
N GLY A 70 -15.61 4.40 -6.10
CA GLY A 70 -16.00 3.48 -7.16
C GLY A 70 -17.50 3.43 -7.40
N LEU A 71 -18.34 3.50 -6.36
CA LEU A 71 -19.79 3.65 -6.54
C LEU A 71 -20.12 4.93 -7.30
N LEU A 72 -19.58 6.08 -6.85
CA LEU A 72 -19.86 7.37 -7.48
C LEU A 72 -19.43 7.43 -8.94
N SER A 73 -18.28 6.81 -9.28
CA SER A 73 -17.76 6.82 -10.66
C SER A 73 -18.57 5.94 -11.63
N ASN A 74 -19.27 4.92 -11.11
CA ASN A 74 -20.08 4.01 -11.90
C ASN A 74 -21.58 4.40 -11.92
N ILE A 75 -21.97 5.51 -11.27
CA ILE A 75 -23.32 6.05 -11.42
C ILE A 75 -23.43 6.73 -12.79
N PRO A 76 -24.30 6.25 -13.68
CA PRO A 76 -24.46 6.84 -15.00
C PRO A 76 -24.90 8.31 -14.93
N VAL A 77 -24.55 9.08 -15.95
CA VAL A 77 -24.97 10.49 -16.14
C VAL A 77 -24.31 11.50 -15.19
N CYS A 78 -23.86 11.09 -14.00
CA CYS A 78 -23.31 12.02 -12.98
C CYS A 78 -21.93 12.57 -13.32
N ASP A 79 -21.18 11.92 -14.22
CA ASP A 79 -19.80 12.26 -14.64
C ASP A 79 -18.85 12.67 -13.48
N MET A 80 -19.00 12.00 -12.32
CA MET A 80 -18.21 12.33 -11.12
C MET A 80 -16.71 12.10 -11.30
N ALA A 81 -16.34 11.16 -12.16
CA ALA A 81 -14.93 10.82 -12.45
C ALA A 81 -14.36 11.59 -13.66
N GLY A 82 -15.19 12.29 -14.41
CA GLY A 82 -14.76 13.10 -15.56
C GLY A 82 -13.90 14.30 -15.17
N PRO A 83 -13.28 14.97 -16.14
CA PRO A 83 -12.33 16.08 -15.88
C PRO A 83 -12.91 17.23 -15.06
N ASN A 84 -14.21 17.49 -15.20
CA ASN A 84 -14.94 18.52 -14.47
C ASN A 84 -15.73 17.99 -13.27
N GLY A 85 -15.75 16.67 -13.08
CA GLY A 85 -16.39 16.01 -11.96
C GLY A 85 -15.56 16.14 -10.67
N PHE A 86 -16.24 16.09 -9.53
CA PHE A 86 -15.57 16.24 -8.22
C PHE A 86 -14.38 15.27 -8.05
N LEU A 87 -14.58 13.99 -8.35
CA LEU A 87 -13.51 12.99 -8.20
C LEU A 87 -12.38 13.19 -9.20
N GLY A 88 -12.69 13.61 -10.43
CA GLY A 88 -11.69 13.91 -11.45
C GLY A 88 -10.79 15.11 -11.06
N ILE A 89 -11.37 16.19 -10.55
CA ILE A 89 -10.65 17.37 -10.07
C ILE A 89 -9.72 16.97 -8.90
N VAL A 90 -10.23 16.22 -7.94
CA VAL A 90 -9.44 15.77 -6.78
C VAL A 90 -8.33 14.79 -7.20
N TYR A 91 -8.61 13.91 -8.16
CA TYR A 91 -7.61 13.01 -8.73
C TYR A 91 -6.46 13.79 -9.39
N GLU A 92 -6.78 14.74 -10.25
CA GLU A 92 -5.78 15.55 -10.95
C GLU A 92 -4.91 16.36 -9.98
N ALA A 93 -5.53 17.03 -9.01
CA ALA A 93 -4.83 17.87 -8.04
C ALA A 93 -3.98 17.06 -7.06
N GLY A 94 -4.46 15.91 -6.61
CA GLY A 94 -3.88 15.18 -5.48
C GLY A 94 -3.09 13.94 -5.86
N ILE A 95 -3.61 13.10 -6.76
CA ILE A 95 -2.99 11.83 -7.11
C ILE A 95 -2.07 11.99 -8.30
N HIS A 96 -2.57 12.53 -9.43
CA HIS A 96 -1.78 12.64 -10.65
C HIS A 96 -0.48 13.44 -10.43
N LYS A 97 -0.52 14.48 -9.61
CA LYS A 97 0.66 15.25 -9.20
C LYS A 97 1.46 14.61 -8.05
N GLY A 98 1.05 13.46 -7.52
CA GLY A 98 1.73 12.76 -6.44
C GLY A 98 1.65 13.41 -5.07
N LEU A 99 0.79 14.42 -4.87
CA LEU A 99 0.72 15.20 -3.63
C LEU A 99 0.19 14.38 -2.45
N PHE A 100 -0.92 13.65 -2.63
CA PHE A 100 -1.56 12.90 -1.55
C PHE A 100 -0.68 11.79 -0.98
N PRO A 101 -0.02 10.93 -1.79
CA PRO A 101 0.90 9.94 -1.27
C PRO A 101 2.02 10.54 -0.41
N LEU A 102 2.59 11.68 -0.82
CA LEU A 102 3.65 12.35 -0.07
C LEU A 102 3.15 12.90 1.27
N ILE A 103 1.95 13.50 1.32
CA ILE A 103 1.38 13.98 2.57
C ILE A 103 1.07 12.81 3.52
N ILE A 104 0.59 11.67 3.01
CA ILE A 104 0.37 10.47 3.83
C ILE A 104 1.71 9.97 4.37
N PHE A 105 2.77 9.94 3.56
CA PHE A 105 4.11 9.57 4.02
C PHE A 105 4.63 10.49 5.12
N MET A 106 4.33 11.79 5.05
CA MET A 106 4.64 12.74 6.12
C MET A 106 3.91 12.38 7.41
N GLY A 107 2.63 12.04 7.35
CA GLY A 107 1.84 11.57 8.49
C GLY A 107 2.37 10.25 9.05
N VAL A 108 2.71 9.28 8.19
CA VAL A 108 3.35 8.01 8.59
C VAL A 108 4.67 8.27 9.30
N GLY A 109 5.49 9.20 8.80
CA GLY A 109 6.73 9.62 9.45
C GLY A 109 6.51 10.17 10.86
N ALA A 110 5.48 11.02 11.03
CA ALA A 110 5.11 11.55 12.34
C ALA A 110 4.58 10.47 13.31
N MET A 111 4.00 9.39 12.79
CA MET A 111 3.56 8.25 13.61
C MET A 111 4.69 7.28 13.93
N THR A 112 5.72 7.21 13.10
CA THR A 112 6.81 6.23 13.18
C THR A 112 7.76 6.54 14.35
N ASP A 113 8.22 5.49 15.03
CA ASP A 113 9.33 5.55 16.00
C ASP A 113 10.54 4.79 15.42
N PHE A 114 11.58 5.53 15.10
CA PHE A 114 12.86 4.96 14.64
C PHE A 114 13.70 4.36 15.77
N GLY A 115 13.32 4.55 17.02
CA GLY A 115 14.06 4.05 18.19
C GLY A 115 14.47 2.58 18.10
N PRO A 116 13.53 1.64 17.85
CA PRO A 116 13.88 0.21 17.72
C PRO A 116 14.87 -0.10 16.59
N LEU A 117 14.80 0.62 15.48
CA LEU A 117 15.74 0.48 14.36
C LEU A 117 17.14 1.02 14.72
N ILE A 118 17.20 2.19 15.37
CA ILE A 118 18.45 2.80 15.82
C ILE A 118 19.10 1.94 16.91
N ALA A 119 18.30 1.37 17.81
CA ALA A 119 18.77 0.48 18.87
C ALA A 119 19.41 -0.81 18.33
N ASN A 120 18.87 -1.33 17.21
CA ASN A 120 19.39 -2.53 16.56
C ASN A 120 19.48 -2.35 15.03
N PRO A 121 20.50 -1.66 14.50
CA PRO A 121 20.65 -1.35 13.09
C PRO A 121 20.73 -2.58 12.17
N LYS A 122 21.09 -3.76 12.71
CA LYS A 122 21.12 -5.02 11.94
C LYS A 122 19.76 -5.38 11.35
N THR A 123 18.68 -4.87 11.95
CA THR A 123 17.31 -5.09 11.46
C THR A 123 17.01 -4.37 10.15
N LEU A 124 17.85 -3.42 9.72
CA LEU A 124 17.82 -2.85 8.35
C LEU A 124 17.92 -3.94 7.28
N LEU A 125 18.75 -4.97 7.52
CA LEU A 125 18.91 -6.08 6.58
C LEU A 125 17.61 -6.88 6.42
N LEU A 126 16.80 -6.99 7.47
CA LEU A 126 15.50 -7.68 7.43
C LEU A 126 14.49 -6.90 6.59
N GLY A 127 14.42 -5.58 6.78
CA GLY A 127 13.60 -4.71 5.94
C GLY A 127 14.05 -4.69 4.48
N GLY A 128 15.38 -4.65 4.24
CA GLY A 128 15.95 -4.74 2.90
C GLY A 128 15.63 -6.08 2.21
N ALA A 129 15.72 -7.19 2.93
CA ALA A 129 15.40 -8.51 2.40
C ALA A 129 13.90 -8.68 2.09
N ALA A 130 13.02 -8.03 2.81
CA ALA A 130 11.60 -8.04 2.47
C ALA A 130 11.32 -7.39 1.11
N GLN A 131 12.19 -6.51 0.60
CA GLN A 131 12.05 -5.91 -0.74
C GLN A 131 12.24 -6.95 -1.87
N PHE A 132 12.74 -8.15 -1.59
CA PHE A 132 12.68 -9.25 -2.57
C PHE A 132 11.26 -9.55 -3.05
N GLY A 133 10.23 -9.23 -2.26
CA GLY A 133 8.84 -9.27 -2.71
C GLY A 133 8.55 -8.34 -3.87
N ILE A 134 9.09 -7.11 -3.85
CA ILE A 134 8.94 -6.12 -4.92
C ILE A 134 9.59 -6.62 -6.21
N PHE A 135 10.89 -6.91 -6.16
CA PHE A 135 11.65 -7.31 -7.34
C PHE A 135 11.25 -8.69 -7.85
N GLY A 136 10.88 -9.61 -6.95
CA GLY A 136 10.37 -10.93 -7.32
C GLY A 136 9.04 -10.85 -8.08
N ALA A 137 8.11 -10.02 -7.62
CA ALA A 137 6.84 -9.81 -8.30
C ALA A 137 7.01 -9.08 -9.64
N LEU A 138 7.91 -8.11 -9.71
CA LEU A 138 8.27 -7.45 -10.96
C LEU A 138 8.75 -8.46 -12.00
N LEU A 139 9.71 -9.33 -11.63
CA LEU A 139 10.22 -10.37 -12.53
C LEU A 139 9.13 -11.36 -12.95
N LEU A 140 8.28 -11.79 -12.03
CA LEU A 140 7.15 -12.68 -12.35
C LEU A 140 6.15 -12.01 -13.29
N ALA A 141 5.83 -10.73 -13.08
CA ALA A 141 4.94 -9.97 -13.94
C ALA A 141 5.47 -9.88 -15.38
N LEU A 142 6.78 -9.61 -15.53
CA LEU A 142 7.44 -9.55 -16.84
C LEU A 142 7.50 -10.92 -17.53
N VAL A 143 8.00 -11.95 -16.81
CA VAL A 143 8.36 -13.23 -17.44
C VAL A 143 7.16 -14.15 -17.60
N CYS A 144 6.27 -14.20 -16.60
CA CYS A 144 5.18 -15.17 -16.57
C CYS A 144 3.85 -14.61 -17.09
N PHE A 145 3.63 -13.32 -16.96
CA PHE A 145 2.34 -12.71 -17.28
C PHE A 145 2.37 -11.71 -18.45
N GLY A 146 3.57 -11.42 -18.98
CA GLY A 146 3.75 -10.61 -20.19
C GLY A 146 3.40 -9.12 -20.02
N PHE A 147 3.43 -8.60 -18.79
CA PHE A 147 3.29 -7.16 -18.54
C PHE A 147 4.49 -6.39 -19.09
N THR A 148 4.29 -5.15 -19.49
CA THR A 148 5.37 -4.24 -19.85
C THR A 148 6.22 -3.89 -18.62
N LEU A 149 7.44 -3.39 -18.82
CA LEU A 149 8.34 -3.05 -17.72
C LEU A 149 7.74 -1.98 -16.77
N PRO A 150 7.08 -0.90 -17.25
CA PRO A 150 6.38 0.03 -16.36
C PRO A 150 5.25 -0.61 -15.56
N GLU A 151 4.40 -1.42 -16.20
CA GLU A 151 3.33 -2.15 -15.52
C GLU A 151 3.88 -3.12 -14.48
N ALA A 152 4.91 -3.87 -14.83
CA ALA A 152 5.56 -4.81 -13.91
C ALA A 152 6.21 -4.10 -12.71
N GLY A 153 6.78 -2.90 -12.91
CA GLY A 153 7.29 -2.04 -11.84
C GLY A 153 6.17 -1.58 -10.89
N ALA A 154 5.04 -1.15 -11.47
CA ALA A 154 3.86 -0.74 -10.72
C ALA A 154 3.19 -1.92 -9.97
N ILE A 155 3.20 -3.13 -10.53
CA ILE A 155 2.70 -4.33 -9.86
C ILE A 155 3.67 -4.78 -8.77
N GLY A 156 4.97 -4.77 -9.07
CA GLY A 156 6.02 -5.20 -8.16
C GLY A 156 5.97 -4.47 -6.82
N ILE A 157 5.75 -3.15 -6.84
CA ILE A 157 5.76 -2.32 -5.62
C ILE A 157 4.73 -2.77 -4.56
N ILE A 158 3.67 -3.49 -4.95
CA ILE A 158 2.70 -4.08 -4.02
C ILE A 158 3.39 -4.96 -2.98
N GLY A 159 4.48 -5.63 -3.37
CA GLY A 159 5.27 -6.49 -2.49
C GLY A 159 5.91 -5.77 -1.30
N GLY A 160 6.06 -4.45 -1.37
CA GLY A 160 6.48 -3.64 -0.23
C GLY A 160 5.43 -3.54 0.87
N ALA A 161 4.17 -3.87 0.58
CA ALA A 161 3.02 -3.70 1.47
C ALA A 161 2.85 -2.25 1.97
N ASP A 162 3.02 -1.31 1.05
CA ASP A 162 3.00 0.12 1.28
C ASP A 162 2.02 0.78 0.29
N GLY A 163 0.81 1.04 0.75
CA GLY A 163 -0.26 1.58 -0.08
C GLY A 163 0.08 2.93 -0.73
N PRO A 164 0.49 3.94 0.04
CA PRO A 164 0.88 5.25 -0.50
C PRO A 164 2.03 5.18 -1.52
N THR A 165 3.06 4.37 -1.26
CA THR A 165 4.16 4.13 -2.20
C THR A 165 3.65 3.45 -3.46
N SER A 166 2.74 2.48 -3.34
CA SER A 166 2.15 1.79 -4.49
C SER A 166 1.39 2.77 -5.38
N ILE A 167 0.61 3.68 -4.80
CA ILE A 167 -0.08 4.73 -5.57
C ILE A 167 0.92 5.67 -6.23
N PHE A 168 1.94 6.13 -5.51
CA PHE A 168 2.94 7.06 -6.02
C PHE A 168 3.70 6.50 -7.23
N VAL A 169 4.13 5.25 -7.17
CA VAL A 169 4.83 4.58 -8.27
C VAL A 169 3.89 4.31 -9.43
N THR A 170 2.70 3.75 -9.15
CA THR A 170 1.74 3.40 -10.19
C THR A 170 1.26 4.61 -10.98
N THR A 171 1.04 5.74 -10.32
CA THR A 171 0.62 6.98 -11.00
C THR A 171 1.64 7.44 -12.04
N LYS A 172 2.93 7.13 -11.83
CA LYS A 172 4.01 7.51 -12.75
C LYS A 172 4.29 6.44 -13.81
N LEU A 173 4.26 5.15 -13.43
CA LEU A 173 4.64 4.05 -14.32
C LEU A 173 3.47 3.47 -15.12
N ALA A 174 2.29 3.33 -14.50
CA ALA A 174 1.14 2.65 -15.10
C ALA A 174 -0.19 3.20 -14.55
N PRO A 175 -0.55 4.46 -14.87
CA PRO A 175 -1.73 5.12 -14.31
C PRO A 175 -3.05 4.40 -14.61
N ASP A 176 -3.13 3.65 -15.71
CA ASP A 176 -4.30 2.87 -16.07
C ASP A 176 -4.56 1.68 -15.13
N LEU A 177 -3.52 1.15 -14.49
CA LEU A 177 -3.61 0.06 -13.52
C LEU A 177 -3.84 0.54 -12.08
N LEU A 178 -3.94 1.86 -11.85
CA LEU A 178 -3.99 2.44 -10.51
C LEU A 178 -5.14 1.89 -9.66
N GLY A 179 -6.33 1.74 -10.23
CA GLY A 179 -7.49 1.20 -9.51
C GLY A 179 -7.26 -0.23 -9.01
N ALA A 180 -6.79 -1.11 -9.90
CA ALA A 180 -6.50 -2.51 -9.58
C ALA A 180 -5.36 -2.65 -8.57
N ILE A 181 -4.27 -1.91 -8.75
CA ILE A 181 -3.10 -1.95 -7.86
C ILE A 181 -3.44 -1.39 -6.48
N ALA A 182 -4.21 -0.32 -6.40
CA ALA A 182 -4.62 0.25 -5.12
C ALA A 182 -5.52 -0.71 -4.34
N VAL A 183 -6.54 -1.31 -4.98
CA VAL A 183 -7.39 -2.33 -4.34
C VAL A 183 -6.56 -3.52 -3.87
N ALA A 184 -5.64 -4.01 -4.70
CA ALA A 184 -4.72 -5.09 -4.33
C ALA A 184 -3.89 -4.70 -3.11
N ALA A 185 -3.14 -3.59 -3.16
CA ALA A 185 -2.23 -3.16 -2.11
C ALA A 185 -2.93 -3.01 -0.75
N TYR A 186 -4.08 -2.34 -0.71
CA TYR A 186 -4.80 -2.13 0.54
C TYR A 186 -5.53 -3.39 1.04
N SER A 187 -6.06 -4.23 0.13
CA SER A 187 -6.65 -5.50 0.53
C SER A 187 -5.61 -6.45 1.15
N TYR A 188 -4.39 -6.49 0.61
CA TYR A 188 -3.33 -7.34 1.14
C TYR A 188 -2.76 -6.81 2.46
N MET A 189 -2.69 -5.50 2.65
CA MET A 189 -2.36 -4.94 3.97
C MET A 189 -3.34 -5.45 5.03
N ALA A 190 -4.63 -5.50 4.73
CA ALA A 190 -5.64 -6.05 5.64
C ALA A 190 -5.50 -7.57 5.87
N LEU A 191 -4.98 -8.30 4.88
CA LEU A 191 -4.77 -9.75 4.96
C LEU A 191 -3.44 -10.16 5.59
N VAL A 192 -2.59 -9.22 6.02
CA VAL A 192 -1.34 -9.49 6.76
C VAL A 192 -1.51 -10.54 7.87
N PRO A 193 -2.53 -10.42 8.77
CA PRO A 193 -2.74 -11.40 9.84
C PRO A 193 -3.12 -12.80 9.36
N VAL A 194 -3.53 -12.95 8.11
CA VAL A 194 -3.92 -14.23 7.51
C VAL A 194 -2.79 -14.83 6.70
N ILE A 195 -2.07 -14.02 5.92
CA ILE A 195 -1.04 -14.47 4.98
C ILE A 195 0.29 -14.75 5.70
N GLN A 196 0.71 -13.91 6.64
CA GLN A 196 2.02 -14.04 7.27
C GLN A 196 2.17 -15.28 8.17
N PRO A 197 1.24 -15.61 9.09
CA PRO A 197 1.45 -16.70 10.04
C PRO A 197 1.73 -18.05 9.40
N PRO A 198 1.02 -18.51 8.34
CA PRO A 198 1.36 -19.76 7.67
C PRO A 198 2.79 -19.78 7.11
N ILE A 199 3.24 -18.69 6.49
CA ILE A 199 4.57 -18.56 5.90
C ILE A 199 5.64 -18.58 7.00
N MET A 200 5.42 -17.84 8.08
CA MET A 200 6.32 -17.81 9.24
C MET A 200 6.47 -19.20 9.86
N LYS A 201 5.35 -19.91 10.04
CA LYS A 201 5.34 -21.27 10.61
C LYS A 201 5.98 -22.31 9.69
N LEU A 202 5.82 -22.16 8.37
CA LEU A 202 6.45 -23.02 7.38
C LEU A 202 7.98 -22.88 7.36
N LEU A 203 8.49 -21.65 7.48
CA LEU A 203 9.90 -21.33 7.32
C LEU A 203 10.71 -21.39 8.61
N THR A 204 10.08 -21.57 9.77
CA THR A 204 10.74 -21.60 11.07
C THR A 204 10.44 -22.88 11.85
N THR A 205 11.39 -23.30 12.65
CA THR A 205 11.21 -24.41 13.60
C THR A 205 10.67 -23.91 14.94
N ASP A 206 10.12 -24.81 15.76
CA ASP A 206 9.61 -24.45 17.10
C ASP A 206 10.71 -23.91 18.00
N ALA A 207 11.94 -24.42 17.87
CA ALA A 207 13.09 -23.92 18.61
C ALA A 207 13.44 -22.48 18.22
N GLU A 208 13.41 -22.17 16.92
CA GLU A 208 13.67 -20.82 16.43
C GLU A 208 12.61 -19.81 16.88
N ARG A 209 11.34 -20.22 16.95
CA ARG A 209 10.24 -19.35 17.40
C ARG A 209 10.31 -19.01 18.89
N LYS A 210 10.96 -19.85 19.67
CA LYS A 210 11.14 -19.68 21.12
C LYS A 210 12.38 -18.85 21.47
N ILE A 211 13.21 -18.43 20.50
CA ILE A 211 14.39 -17.61 20.77
C ILE A 211 13.94 -16.30 21.44
N GLU A 212 14.46 -16.08 22.65
CA GLU A 212 14.20 -14.87 23.43
C GLU A 212 15.09 -13.73 22.94
N MET A 213 14.50 -12.54 22.82
CA MET A 213 15.21 -11.34 22.40
C MET A 213 15.62 -10.54 23.65
N LYS A 214 16.88 -10.12 23.69
CA LYS A 214 17.36 -9.23 24.75
C LYS A 214 16.75 -7.85 24.62
N GLN A 215 16.53 -7.18 25.75
CA GLN A 215 16.03 -5.81 25.77
C GLN A 215 16.87 -4.88 24.86
N LEU A 216 16.20 -4.04 24.11
CA LEU A 216 16.85 -3.03 23.27
C LEU A 216 17.52 -1.97 24.15
N ARG A 217 18.64 -1.42 23.67
CA ARG A 217 19.28 -0.29 24.33
C ARG A 217 18.42 0.96 24.27
N ASP A 218 18.59 1.84 25.22
CA ASP A 218 17.99 3.16 25.16
C ASP A 218 18.62 4.00 24.03
N VAL A 219 17.77 4.74 23.32
CA VAL A 219 18.15 5.62 22.22
C VAL A 219 18.03 7.07 22.67
N SER A 220 19.10 7.82 22.54
CA SER A 220 19.12 9.23 22.91
C SER A 220 18.29 10.10 21.97
N LYS A 221 17.77 11.23 22.48
CA LYS A 221 17.03 12.20 21.66
C LYS A 221 17.86 12.71 20.47
N ARG A 222 19.19 12.86 20.66
CA ARG A 222 20.09 13.29 19.57
C ARG A 222 20.13 12.26 18.43
N GLU A 223 20.23 10.97 18.75
CA GLU A 223 20.20 9.90 17.75
C GLU A 223 18.89 9.93 16.96
N LYS A 224 17.75 10.09 17.64
CA LYS A 224 16.43 10.16 17.02
C LYS A 224 16.25 11.36 16.08
N ILE A 225 16.90 12.49 16.34
CA ILE A 225 16.88 13.69 15.48
C ILE A 225 17.86 13.54 14.32
N VAL A 226 19.06 13.03 14.54
CA VAL A 226 20.10 12.92 13.51
C VAL A 226 19.78 11.82 12.50
N PHE A 227 19.19 10.72 12.93
CA PHE A 227 18.93 9.56 12.08
C PHE A 227 18.08 9.89 10.85
N PRO A 228 16.87 10.49 10.96
CA PRO A 228 16.07 10.81 9.79
C PRO A 228 16.77 11.77 8.80
N ILE A 229 17.53 12.73 9.32
CA ILE A 229 18.32 13.65 8.49
C ILE A 229 19.41 12.88 7.73
N SER A 230 20.12 11.97 8.42
CA SER A 230 21.15 11.13 7.80
C SER A 230 20.58 10.23 6.72
N VAL A 231 19.41 9.62 6.94
CA VAL A 231 18.73 8.79 5.93
C VAL A 231 18.38 9.61 4.71
N LEU A 232 17.83 10.82 4.89
CA LEU A 232 17.50 11.71 3.77
C LEU A 232 18.74 12.10 2.97
N VAL A 233 19.82 12.49 3.64
CA VAL A 233 21.08 12.89 2.97
C VAL A 233 21.67 11.71 2.19
N LEU A 234 21.68 10.51 2.77
CA LEU A 234 22.16 9.32 2.06
C LEU A 234 21.29 9.01 0.82
N CYS A 235 19.96 9.09 0.96
CA CYS A 235 19.07 8.92 -0.19
C CYS A 235 19.32 9.98 -1.27
N ALA A 236 19.52 11.24 -0.88
CA ALA A 236 19.79 12.31 -1.84
C ALA A 236 21.09 12.10 -2.64
N ILE A 237 22.09 11.47 -2.02
CA ILE A 237 23.37 11.18 -2.68
C ILE A 237 23.26 9.95 -3.60
N PHE A 238 22.62 8.86 -3.14
CA PHE A 238 22.66 7.58 -3.87
C PHE A 238 21.45 7.32 -4.76
N ILE A 239 20.26 7.79 -4.36
CA ILE A 239 18.98 7.52 -5.04
C ILE A 239 18.08 8.76 -4.96
N PRO A 240 18.37 9.82 -5.72
CA PRO A 240 17.62 11.08 -5.66
C PRO A 240 16.12 10.94 -5.88
N ASP A 241 15.69 10.00 -6.73
CA ASP A 241 14.27 9.74 -7.02
C ASP A 241 13.49 9.18 -5.81
N ALA A 242 14.16 8.67 -4.78
CA ALA A 242 13.53 8.31 -3.52
C ALA A 242 13.28 9.51 -2.59
N CYS A 243 13.93 10.65 -2.82
CA CYS A 243 13.87 11.83 -1.93
C CYS A 243 12.45 12.37 -1.69
N PRO A 244 11.51 12.38 -2.64
CA PRO A 244 10.16 12.84 -2.35
C PRO A 244 9.50 12.03 -1.23
N LEU A 245 9.54 10.70 -1.31
CA LEU A 245 8.96 9.80 -0.30
C LEU A 245 9.75 9.81 1.00
N VAL A 246 11.07 9.60 0.92
CA VAL A 246 11.95 9.57 2.10
C VAL A 246 11.96 10.93 2.79
N GLY A 247 11.97 12.03 2.04
CA GLY A 247 11.91 13.38 2.57
C GLY A 247 10.63 13.66 3.34
N ALA A 248 9.48 13.26 2.79
CA ALA A 248 8.21 13.38 3.47
C ALA A 248 8.18 12.56 4.79
N LEU A 249 8.64 11.29 4.74
CA LEU A 249 8.74 10.41 5.91
C LEU A 249 9.64 11.02 7.00
N THR A 250 10.83 11.41 6.62
CA THR A 250 11.84 11.92 7.56
C THR A 250 11.47 13.28 8.11
N PHE A 251 10.81 14.14 7.35
CA PHE A 251 10.29 15.42 7.83
C PHE A 251 9.21 15.21 8.89
N GLY A 252 8.23 14.32 8.65
CA GLY A 252 7.21 14.01 9.64
C GLY A 252 7.81 13.47 10.94
N ASN A 253 8.79 12.56 10.83
CA ASN A 253 9.49 12.02 11.99
C ASN A 253 10.32 13.08 12.73
N LEU A 254 11.05 13.93 12.01
CA LEU A 254 11.79 15.03 12.61
C LEU A 254 10.89 15.97 13.43
N CYS A 255 9.71 16.31 12.91
CA CYS A 255 8.74 17.12 13.63
C CYS A 255 8.25 16.50 14.92
N LYS A 256 8.21 15.16 15.01
CA LYS A 256 7.89 14.42 16.23
C LYS A 256 9.05 14.42 17.23
N GLU A 257 10.24 14.05 16.77
CA GLU A 257 11.38 13.76 17.66
C GLU A 257 12.11 15.03 18.15
N CYS A 258 12.00 16.15 17.45
CA CYS A 258 12.63 17.41 17.89
C CYS A 258 11.99 17.99 19.16
N GLY A 259 10.70 17.73 19.40
CA GLY A 259 9.97 18.15 20.61
C GLY A 259 9.71 19.65 20.71
N VAL A 260 9.86 20.40 19.60
CA VAL A 260 9.52 21.83 19.52
C VAL A 260 8.39 22.11 18.52
N THR A 261 7.97 21.08 17.79
CA THR A 261 6.91 21.14 16.77
C THR A 261 5.79 20.14 17.03
N ASP A 262 5.49 19.85 18.31
CA ASP A 262 4.47 18.86 18.69
C ASP A 262 3.10 19.13 18.08
N ARG A 263 2.72 20.42 17.91
CA ARG A 263 1.47 20.81 17.26
C ARG A 263 1.45 20.38 15.78
N LEU A 264 2.55 20.52 15.05
CA LEU A 264 2.65 20.11 13.66
C LEU A 264 2.63 18.58 13.55
N SER A 265 3.40 17.91 14.41
CA SER A 265 3.42 16.45 14.50
C SER A 265 2.01 15.89 14.77
N ASN A 266 1.30 16.45 15.75
CA ASN A 266 -0.06 16.05 16.08
C ASN A 266 -1.03 16.27 14.90
N THR A 267 -0.91 17.39 14.19
CA THR A 267 -1.73 17.67 13.01
C THR A 267 -1.45 16.66 11.89
N MET A 268 -0.17 16.36 11.62
CA MET A 268 0.22 15.43 10.57
C MET A 268 -0.26 14.01 10.81
N GLN A 269 -0.10 13.50 12.05
CA GLN A 269 -0.45 12.11 12.39
C GLN A 269 -1.95 11.87 12.62
N ASN A 270 -2.76 12.92 12.72
CA ASN A 270 -4.20 12.81 12.97
C ASN A 270 -5.02 13.52 11.88
N SER A 271 -5.12 14.85 11.92
CA SER A 271 -6.05 15.57 11.06
C SER A 271 -5.63 15.54 9.59
N LEU A 272 -4.36 15.82 9.30
CA LEU A 272 -3.88 15.94 7.92
C LEU A 272 -3.92 14.58 7.20
N ILE A 273 -3.41 13.52 7.84
CA ILE A 273 -3.41 12.18 7.24
C ILE A 273 -4.85 11.70 7.00
N ASN A 274 -5.78 11.96 7.92
CA ASN A 274 -7.18 11.55 7.77
C ASN A 274 -7.87 12.31 6.62
N ILE A 275 -7.69 13.64 6.53
CA ILE A 275 -8.25 14.45 5.44
C ILE A 275 -7.74 13.94 4.08
N VAL A 276 -6.44 13.75 3.97
CA VAL A 276 -5.84 13.31 2.71
C VAL A 276 -6.25 11.88 2.37
N THR A 277 -6.38 11.00 3.36
CA THR A 277 -6.86 9.62 3.17
C THR A 277 -8.28 9.57 2.60
N ILE A 278 -9.17 10.47 3.05
CA ILE A 278 -10.53 10.58 2.50
C ILE A 278 -10.47 10.92 1.00
N PHE A 279 -9.77 11.98 0.64
CA PHE A 279 -9.69 12.44 -0.75
C PHE A 279 -8.93 11.46 -1.64
N LEU A 280 -7.84 10.87 -1.14
CA LEU A 280 -7.08 9.84 -1.85
C LEU A 280 -7.96 8.62 -2.12
N GLY A 281 -8.65 8.10 -1.12
CA GLY A 281 -9.52 6.94 -1.27
C GLY A 281 -10.63 7.19 -2.30
N LEU A 282 -11.36 8.28 -2.18
CA LEU A 282 -12.41 8.65 -3.12
C LEU A 282 -11.86 8.78 -4.56
N SER A 283 -10.71 9.43 -4.73
CA SER A 283 -10.11 9.65 -6.05
C SER A 283 -9.55 8.39 -6.67
N VAL A 284 -8.92 7.50 -5.88
CA VAL A 284 -8.50 6.17 -6.35
C VAL A 284 -9.71 5.35 -6.77
N GLY A 285 -10.80 5.42 -6.00
CA GLY A 285 -12.07 4.79 -6.33
C GLY A 285 -12.61 5.20 -7.69
N SER A 286 -12.35 6.44 -8.13
CA SER A 286 -12.79 6.90 -9.46
C SER A 286 -12.18 6.11 -10.62
N LYS A 287 -11.10 5.37 -10.40
CA LYS A 287 -10.46 4.47 -11.37
C LYS A 287 -11.03 3.05 -11.38
N LEU A 288 -12.03 2.77 -10.53
CA LEU A 288 -12.75 1.49 -10.52
C LEU A 288 -13.88 1.49 -11.55
N SER A 289 -13.56 1.78 -12.82
CA SER A 289 -14.49 1.61 -13.94
C SER A 289 -14.46 0.16 -14.47
N ALA A 290 -15.54 -0.27 -15.13
CA ALA A 290 -15.60 -1.62 -15.69
C ALA A 290 -14.49 -1.87 -16.71
N GLU A 291 -14.20 -0.89 -17.54
CA GLU A 291 -13.21 -0.97 -18.62
C GLU A 291 -11.78 -1.15 -18.08
N GLN A 292 -11.46 -0.54 -16.92
CA GLN A 292 -10.14 -0.62 -16.32
C GLN A 292 -10.02 -1.76 -15.31
N PHE A 293 -11.08 -2.08 -14.57
CA PHE A 293 -11.02 -3.03 -13.45
C PHE A 293 -11.43 -4.45 -13.81
N LEU A 294 -12.46 -4.63 -14.65
CA LEU A 294 -12.95 -5.97 -15.04
C LEU A 294 -12.14 -6.56 -16.20
N THR A 295 -10.82 -6.60 -16.05
CA THR A 295 -9.89 -7.12 -17.05
C THR A 295 -9.15 -8.35 -16.53
N PRO A 296 -8.66 -9.26 -17.40
CA PRO A 296 -7.79 -10.35 -16.97
C PRO A 296 -6.54 -9.85 -16.23
N GLN A 297 -6.04 -8.68 -16.61
CA GLN A 297 -4.89 -8.04 -15.95
C GLN A 297 -5.15 -7.81 -14.46
N THR A 298 -6.35 -7.36 -14.09
CA THR A 298 -6.71 -7.16 -12.68
C THR A 298 -6.61 -8.46 -11.88
N LEU A 299 -7.07 -9.59 -12.42
CA LEU A 299 -6.94 -10.88 -11.76
C LEU A 299 -5.47 -11.28 -11.59
N PHE A 300 -4.65 -11.06 -12.62
CA PHE A 300 -3.21 -11.31 -12.52
C PHE A 300 -2.53 -10.41 -11.49
N ILE A 301 -2.90 -9.13 -11.41
CA ILE A 301 -2.41 -8.20 -10.38
C ILE A 301 -2.77 -8.71 -8.97
N LEU A 302 -4.01 -9.19 -8.78
CA LEU A 302 -4.44 -9.75 -7.51
C LEU A 302 -3.62 -11.00 -7.15
N ILE A 303 -3.38 -11.93 -8.06
CA ILE A 303 -2.57 -13.12 -7.81
C ILE A 303 -1.11 -12.73 -7.50
N LEU A 304 -0.53 -11.86 -8.33
CA LEU A 304 0.83 -11.38 -8.15
C LEU A 304 1.04 -10.65 -6.82
N GLY A 305 0.04 -9.91 -6.36
CA GLY A 305 0.09 -9.23 -5.08
C GLY A 305 0.20 -10.20 -3.89
N VAL A 306 -0.56 -11.31 -3.88
CA VAL A 306 -0.42 -12.37 -2.86
C VAL A 306 0.96 -12.99 -2.89
N VAL A 307 1.45 -13.29 -4.09
CA VAL A 307 2.79 -13.89 -4.28
C VAL A 307 3.87 -12.91 -3.82
N ALA A 308 3.78 -11.64 -4.22
CA ALA A 308 4.70 -10.58 -3.83
C ALA A 308 4.82 -10.45 -2.31
N PHE A 309 3.67 -10.39 -1.65
CA PHE A 309 3.59 -10.27 -0.20
C PHE A 309 4.14 -11.52 0.51
N SER A 310 3.88 -12.70 -0.05
CA SER A 310 4.41 -13.97 0.45
C SER A 310 5.94 -14.03 0.32
N LEU A 311 6.48 -13.61 -0.82
CA LEU A 311 7.93 -13.52 -1.07
C LEU A 311 8.60 -12.50 -0.12
N ALA A 312 7.97 -11.35 0.11
CA ALA A 312 8.49 -10.34 1.04
C ALA A 312 8.58 -10.89 2.47
N THR A 313 7.52 -11.53 2.94
CA THR A 313 7.49 -12.18 4.26
C THR A 313 8.55 -13.26 4.38
N ALA A 314 8.65 -14.13 3.37
CA ALA A 314 9.64 -15.21 3.33
C ALA A 314 11.07 -14.65 3.30
N GLY A 315 11.33 -13.63 2.48
CA GLY A 315 12.63 -12.98 2.37
C GLY A 315 13.15 -12.45 3.71
N GLY A 316 12.29 -11.76 4.46
CA GLY A 316 12.63 -11.25 5.78
C GLY A 316 12.91 -12.36 6.80
N VAL A 317 12.09 -13.40 6.84
CA VAL A 317 12.29 -14.56 7.74
C VAL A 317 13.56 -15.31 7.39
N ILE A 318 13.81 -15.60 6.11
CA ILE A 318 15.00 -16.30 5.65
C ILE A 318 16.26 -15.49 5.96
N MET A 319 16.23 -14.16 5.75
CA MET A 319 17.35 -13.29 6.08
C MET A 319 17.68 -13.34 7.58
N ALA A 320 16.68 -13.35 8.46
CA ALA A 320 16.89 -13.50 9.89
C ALA A 320 17.58 -14.84 10.23
N LYS A 321 17.22 -15.91 9.55
CA LYS A 321 17.89 -17.23 9.71
C LYS A 321 19.34 -17.17 9.20
N ILE A 322 19.57 -16.55 8.03
CA ILE A 322 20.93 -16.38 7.48
C ILE A 322 21.79 -15.56 8.46
N MET A 323 21.26 -14.45 8.97
CA MET A 323 21.97 -13.64 9.96
C MET A 323 22.35 -14.46 11.21
N ASN A 324 21.47 -15.35 11.64
CA ASN A 324 21.73 -16.24 12.78
C ASN A 324 22.90 -17.22 12.56
N LEU A 325 23.37 -17.42 11.33
CA LEU A 325 24.59 -18.22 11.07
C LEU A 325 25.86 -17.43 11.44
N PHE A 326 25.82 -16.11 11.35
CA PHE A 326 27.00 -15.24 11.51
C PHE A 326 27.04 -14.49 12.84
N ILE A 327 25.91 -14.34 13.54
CA ILE A 327 25.82 -13.58 14.79
C ILE A 327 25.83 -14.51 16.01
N LYS A 328 26.54 -14.08 17.09
CA LYS A 328 26.60 -14.85 18.34
C LYS A 328 25.28 -14.80 19.11
N GLU A 329 24.64 -13.62 19.17
CA GLU A 329 23.35 -13.42 19.80
C GLU A 329 22.26 -13.66 18.77
N LYS A 330 21.60 -14.81 18.89
CA LYS A 330 20.53 -15.21 17.95
C LYS A 330 19.36 -14.24 18.02
N ILE A 331 18.82 -13.89 16.86
CA ILE A 331 17.55 -13.15 16.73
C ILE A 331 16.42 -14.13 16.46
N ASN A 332 15.22 -13.82 16.94
CA ASN A 332 14.05 -14.61 16.61
C ASN A 332 13.64 -14.38 15.16
N PRO A 333 13.65 -15.40 14.28
CA PRO A 333 13.38 -15.21 12.86
C PRO A 333 11.99 -14.66 12.56
N LEU A 334 11.04 -14.79 13.49
CA LEU A 334 9.68 -14.24 13.32
C LEU A 334 9.70 -12.72 13.09
N ILE A 335 10.66 -11.98 13.69
CA ILE A 335 10.73 -10.53 13.50
C ILE A 335 11.06 -10.14 12.04
N GLY A 336 11.68 -11.05 11.28
CA GLY A 336 11.98 -10.84 9.87
C GLY A 336 10.70 -10.66 9.02
N SER A 337 9.60 -11.33 9.38
CA SER A 337 8.32 -11.15 8.69
C SER A 337 7.78 -9.72 8.78
N ALA A 338 8.21 -8.96 9.79
CA ALA A 338 7.83 -7.55 9.95
C ALA A 338 8.59 -6.61 9.01
N GLY A 339 9.55 -7.10 8.21
CA GLY A 339 10.28 -6.30 7.23
C GLY A 339 9.44 -5.70 6.10
N VAL A 340 8.17 -6.09 5.97
CA VAL A 340 7.20 -5.44 5.08
C VAL A 340 6.72 -4.11 5.68
N SER A 341 6.35 -3.15 4.86
CA SER A 341 6.01 -1.78 5.29
C SER A 341 4.64 -1.62 5.97
N ALA A 342 3.90 -2.70 6.22
CA ALA A 342 2.60 -2.65 6.90
C ALA A 342 2.77 -2.30 8.40
N VAL A 343 2.99 -1.04 8.71
CA VAL A 343 3.27 -0.53 10.07
C VAL A 343 1.96 -0.16 10.78
N PRO A 344 1.76 -0.55 12.03
CA PRO A 344 2.52 -1.51 12.85
C PRO A 344 1.99 -2.94 12.76
N MET A 345 1.17 -3.24 11.76
CA MET A 345 0.39 -4.48 11.67
C MET A 345 1.29 -5.72 11.57
N ALA A 346 2.30 -5.70 10.69
CA ALA A 346 3.22 -6.82 10.53
C ALA A 346 4.01 -7.12 11.81
N ALA A 347 4.44 -6.08 12.55
CA ALA A 347 5.10 -6.25 13.83
C ALA A 347 4.18 -6.88 14.90
N ARG A 348 2.89 -6.50 14.92
CA ARG A 348 1.89 -7.11 15.80
C ARG A 348 1.66 -8.58 15.48
N VAL A 349 1.63 -8.95 14.19
CA VAL A 349 1.49 -10.34 13.75
C VAL A 349 2.70 -11.17 14.18
N SER A 350 3.92 -10.65 13.98
CA SER A 350 5.13 -11.31 14.43
C SER A 350 5.12 -11.56 15.94
N ASN A 351 4.71 -10.56 16.73
CA ASN A 351 4.56 -10.68 18.17
C ASN A 351 3.49 -11.71 18.57
N LYS A 352 2.33 -11.66 17.91
CA LYS A 352 1.24 -12.61 18.19
C LYS A 352 1.67 -14.06 17.97
N VAL A 353 2.32 -14.34 16.84
CA VAL A 353 2.84 -15.67 16.55
C VAL A 353 3.94 -16.07 17.55
N GLY A 354 4.82 -15.14 17.94
CA GLY A 354 5.84 -15.42 18.97
C GLY A 354 5.25 -15.83 20.32
N LEU A 355 4.21 -15.12 20.78
CA LEU A 355 3.51 -15.41 22.03
C LEU A 355 2.78 -16.75 22.03
N GLU A 356 2.40 -17.30 20.86
CA GLU A 356 1.82 -18.66 20.76
C GLU A 356 2.84 -19.74 21.18
N TYR A 357 4.16 -19.49 21.01
CA TYR A 357 5.23 -20.44 21.31
C TYR A 357 5.98 -20.15 22.61
N ASN A 358 6.07 -18.89 23.00
CA ASN A 358 6.64 -18.45 24.28
C ASN A 358 5.87 -17.22 24.81
N PRO A 359 4.92 -17.38 25.74
CA PRO A 359 4.09 -16.28 26.24
C PRO A 359 4.83 -15.16 26.97
N GLN A 360 6.10 -15.37 27.34
CA GLN A 360 6.94 -14.36 28.01
C GLN A 360 7.82 -13.57 27.03
N ASN A 361 7.92 -14.00 25.78
CA ASN A 361 8.79 -13.38 24.78
C ASN A 361 8.06 -12.35 23.92
N TYR A 362 8.03 -11.12 24.36
CA TYR A 362 7.39 -10.01 23.65
C TYR A 362 8.28 -9.50 22.51
N LEU A 363 7.94 -9.89 21.28
CA LEU A 363 8.71 -9.53 20.08
C LEU A 363 8.33 -8.16 19.49
N LEU A 364 7.30 -7.48 19.98
CA LEU A 364 6.74 -6.29 19.33
C LEU A 364 7.78 -5.21 19.07
N MET A 365 8.53 -4.80 20.11
CA MET A 365 9.54 -3.75 19.99
C MET A 365 10.70 -4.15 19.06
N HIS A 366 11.06 -5.43 19.06
CA HIS A 366 12.08 -5.97 18.16
C HIS A 366 11.60 -6.04 16.71
N ALA A 367 10.33 -6.38 16.48
CA ALA A 367 9.70 -6.43 15.18
C ALA A 367 9.44 -5.03 14.58
N MET A 368 9.31 -4.00 15.42
CA MET A 368 9.19 -2.61 14.94
C MET A 368 10.45 -2.15 14.20
N GLY A 369 11.65 -2.61 14.57
CA GLY A 369 12.89 -2.27 13.87
C GLY A 369 12.83 -2.65 12.37
N PRO A 370 12.67 -3.94 12.04
CA PRO A 370 12.49 -4.38 10.64
C PRO A 370 11.29 -3.74 9.94
N ASN A 371 10.20 -3.50 10.67
CA ASN A 371 8.97 -2.92 10.11
C ASN A 371 9.21 -1.49 9.61
N VAL A 372 9.87 -0.68 10.40
CA VAL A 372 10.27 0.69 10.03
C VAL A 372 11.35 0.67 8.92
N ALA A 373 12.29 -0.28 8.98
CA ALA A 373 13.26 -0.50 7.91
C ALA A 373 12.58 -0.85 6.58
N GLY A 374 11.46 -1.56 6.62
CA GLY A 374 10.63 -1.86 5.46
C GLY A 374 10.05 -0.61 4.80
N VAL A 375 9.58 0.37 5.59
CA VAL A 375 9.04 1.65 5.05
C VAL A 375 10.14 2.42 4.30
N ILE A 376 11.33 2.52 4.89
CA ILE A 376 12.47 3.13 4.21
C ILE A 376 12.81 2.32 2.94
N GLY A 377 12.80 0.99 3.06
CA GLY A 377 13.11 0.07 1.96
C GLY A 377 12.14 0.20 0.79
N SER A 378 10.83 0.27 1.03
CA SER A 378 9.81 0.46 -0.02
C SER A 378 9.94 1.82 -0.70
N ALA A 379 10.21 2.90 0.05
CA ALA A 379 10.44 4.22 -0.51
C ALA A 379 11.72 4.27 -1.37
N VAL A 380 12.79 3.61 -0.93
CA VAL A 380 14.04 3.46 -1.69
C VAL A 380 13.82 2.61 -2.94
N ALA A 381 13.12 1.48 -2.82
CA ALA A 381 12.78 0.64 -3.97
C ALA A 381 11.93 1.39 -5.00
N ALA A 382 10.98 2.21 -4.55
CA ALA A 382 10.21 3.10 -5.43
C ALA A 382 11.11 4.05 -6.21
N GLY A 383 12.08 4.70 -5.53
CA GLY A 383 13.07 5.56 -6.18
C GLY A 383 13.90 4.81 -7.22
N VAL A 384 14.37 3.60 -6.88
CA VAL A 384 15.11 2.74 -7.84
C VAL A 384 14.25 2.40 -9.06
N LEU A 385 12.99 2.01 -8.86
CA LEU A 385 12.08 1.70 -9.97
C LEU A 385 11.88 2.91 -10.88
N LEU A 386 11.68 4.10 -10.31
CA LEU A 386 11.47 5.32 -11.07
C LEU A 386 12.73 5.80 -11.79
N SER A 387 13.92 5.53 -11.25
CA SER A 387 15.19 5.91 -11.91
C SER A 387 15.58 4.95 -13.04
N VAL A 388 15.18 3.68 -12.96
CA VAL A 388 15.60 2.63 -13.92
C VAL A 388 14.55 2.42 -15.02
N ILE A 389 13.27 2.57 -14.71
CA ILE A 389 12.17 2.32 -15.65
C ILE A 389 11.83 3.64 -16.37
N PRO A 390 11.93 3.69 -17.71
CA PRO A 390 11.47 4.84 -18.49
C PRO A 390 9.97 5.09 -18.31
N HIS A 391 9.57 6.33 -18.06
CA HIS A 391 8.18 6.74 -17.81
C HIS A 391 7.88 8.13 -18.36
#